data_bb1a2bae1d60fd2a76f3c681264ded08
#
_entry.id   bb1a2bae1d60fd2a76f3c681264ded08
#
_cell.length_a   1.000
_cell.length_b   1.000
_cell.length_c   1.000
_cell.angle_alpha   90.00
_cell.angle_beta   90.00
_cell.angle_gamma   90.00
#
_symmetry.space_group_name_H-M   'P 1'
#
loop_
_entity.id
_entity.type
_entity.pdbx_description
1 polymer ?
#
loop_
_entity_poly.entity_id
_entity_poly.type
_entity_poly.pdbx_seq_one_letter_code
_entity_poly.pdbx_strand_id
1 'polypeptide(L)'
;MAARTLSALVAGGAVLLAAIAILVSLSAGRSWADALAAYDINAGLVTFALALEGALVMRDQPGNRLGRLLAVAGLWGLAGVCADVIVSAAAAGFAGERLLQWITGMWFAPVFAILLVPLLYPHGRPLTERWRTPTRIAVGAAVVALVGVGLSELAPSVPDAVVRIPVALALATLLALSIAGAVGQLRRLHSASADERRQTAWLLASVLLVVASLAIPSRYVALSLDVCAVAALGIGIVRYRLFEIESVLSRAAVYLLVVVAA
;
A
#
# COMPACT_ATOMS: atom_id res chain seq x y z
N MET A 1 20.52 11.83 -11.20
CA MET A 1 20.07 12.88 -10.26
C MET A 1 18.56 12.82 -10.03
N ALA A 2 17.72 12.91 -11.04
CA ALA A 2 16.26 12.97 -10.91
C ALA A 2 15.60 11.84 -10.05
N ALA A 3 16.07 10.61 -10.14
CA ALA A 3 15.48 9.49 -9.39
C ALA A 3 15.75 9.57 -7.87
N ARG A 4 16.94 9.98 -7.47
CA ARG A 4 17.27 10.19 -6.05
C ARG A 4 16.47 11.34 -5.46
N THR A 5 16.27 12.40 -6.23
CA THR A 5 15.44 13.53 -5.82
C THR A 5 13.97 13.09 -5.66
N LEU A 6 13.43 12.34 -6.61
CA LEU A 6 12.06 11.84 -6.55
C LEU A 6 11.85 10.88 -5.36
N SER A 7 12.79 9.96 -5.14
CA SER A 7 12.77 9.07 -3.96
C SER A 7 12.79 9.85 -2.65
N ALA A 8 13.63 10.89 -2.54
CA ALA A 8 13.69 11.76 -1.37
C ALA A 8 12.39 12.54 -1.16
N LEU A 9 11.77 13.02 -2.25
CA LEU A 9 10.47 13.71 -2.18
C LEU A 9 9.36 12.78 -1.70
N VAL A 10 9.33 11.54 -2.18
CA VAL A 10 8.36 10.53 -1.70
C VAL A 10 8.55 10.26 -0.21
N ALA A 11 9.79 9.99 0.21
CA ALA A 11 10.08 9.73 1.62
C ALA A 11 9.76 10.94 2.51
N GLY A 12 10.15 12.14 2.09
CA GLY A 12 9.83 13.39 2.78
C GLY A 12 8.33 13.66 2.86
N GLY A 13 7.61 13.43 1.76
CA GLY A 13 6.14 13.54 1.71
C GLY A 13 5.45 12.54 2.66
N ALA A 14 5.95 11.31 2.72
CA ALA A 14 5.43 10.31 3.66
C ALA A 14 5.63 10.72 5.12
N VAL A 15 6.82 11.21 5.47
CA VAL A 15 7.12 11.73 6.82
C VAL A 15 6.23 12.92 7.16
N LEU A 16 6.07 13.86 6.21
CA LEU A 16 5.23 15.04 6.41
C LEU A 16 3.76 14.65 6.66
N LEU A 17 3.19 13.78 5.83
CA LEU A 17 1.81 13.32 6.00
C LEU A 17 1.61 12.59 7.33
N ALA A 18 2.54 11.70 7.71
CA ALA A 18 2.48 11.03 9.00
C ALA A 18 2.55 12.02 10.17
N ALA A 19 3.43 13.02 10.09
CA ALA A 19 3.53 14.07 11.10
C ALA A 19 2.25 14.90 11.21
N ILE A 20 1.63 15.27 10.07
CA ILE A 20 0.36 16.00 10.05
C ILE A 20 -0.73 15.16 10.72
N ALA A 21 -0.87 13.87 10.38
CA ALA A 21 -1.86 13.00 10.99
C ALA A 21 -1.71 12.92 12.52
N ILE A 22 -0.48 12.75 13.00
CA ILE A 22 -0.16 12.71 14.44
C ILE A 22 -0.51 14.06 15.11
N LEU A 23 -0.04 15.17 14.55
CA LEU A 23 -0.27 16.50 15.13
C LEU A 23 -1.74 16.85 15.19
N VAL A 24 -2.52 16.54 14.15
CA VAL A 24 -3.97 16.78 14.14
C VAL A 24 -4.67 15.88 15.15
N SER A 25 -4.31 14.61 15.26
CA SER A 25 -4.85 13.70 16.29
C SER A 25 -4.61 14.23 17.70
N LEU A 26 -3.38 14.67 18.00
CA LEU A 26 -3.03 15.23 19.30
C LEU A 26 -3.74 16.55 19.60
N SER A 27 -3.86 17.43 18.60
CA SER A 27 -4.56 18.72 18.74
C SER A 27 -6.06 18.55 18.96
N ALA A 28 -6.64 17.45 18.44
CA ALA A 28 -8.03 17.09 18.68
C ALA A 28 -8.26 16.43 20.05
N GLY A 29 -7.23 16.31 20.90
CA GLY A 29 -7.33 15.71 22.23
C GLY A 29 -7.50 14.21 22.24
N ARG A 30 -7.23 13.53 21.12
CA ARG A 30 -7.30 12.07 21.04
C ARG A 30 -6.15 11.43 21.82
N SER A 31 -6.48 10.43 22.63
CA SER A 31 -5.47 9.57 23.24
C SER A 31 -4.85 8.61 22.20
N TRP A 32 -3.68 8.08 22.50
CA TRP A 32 -3.08 7.01 21.68
C TRP A 32 -3.98 5.77 21.59
N ALA A 33 -4.76 5.48 22.65
CA ALA A 33 -5.70 4.38 22.66
C ALA A 33 -6.85 4.62 21.67
N ASP A 34 -7.36 5.86 21.58
CA ASP A 34 -8.40 6.23 20.64
C ASP A 34 -7.91 6.17 19.19
N ALA A 35 -6.68 6.66 18.94
CA ALA A 35 -6.07 6.59 17.62
C ALA A 35 -5.81 5.13 17.15
N LEU A 36 -5.41 4.25 18.07
CA LEU A 36 -5.31 2.81 17.79
C LEU A 36 -6.68 2.18 17.52
N ALA A 37 -7.69 2.54 18.32
CA ALA A 37 -9.05 2.04 18.15
C ALA A 37 -9.67 2.51 16.82
N ALA A 38 -9.35 3.73 16.39
CA ALA A 38 -9.78 4.29 15.11
C ALA A 38 -8.99 3.76 13.90
N TYR A 39 -7.96 2.94 14.11
CA TYR A 39 -7.09 2.39 13.06
C TYR A 39 -6.04 3.32 12.45
N ASP A 40 -6.07 4.58 12.77
CA ASP A 40 -5.23 5.58 12.14
C ASP A 40 -3.75 5.20 12.20
N ILE A 41 -3.29 4.71 13.36
CA ILE A 41 -1.88 4.32 13.53
C ILE A 41 -1.51 3.13 12.65
N ASN A 42 -2.33 2.08 12.64
CA ASN A 42 -2.02 0.85 11.89
C ASN A 42 -2.11 1.07 10.38
N ALA A 43 -3.15 1.75 9.91
CA ALA A 43 -3.28 2.13 8.51
C ALA A 43 -2.15 3.09 8.08
N GLY A 44 -1.79 4.01 8.97
CA GLY A 44 -0.66 4.91 8.78
C GLY A 44 0.66 4.14 8.65
N LEU A 45 0.93 3.15 9.50
CA LEU A 45 2.14 2.32 9.43
C LEU A 45 2.24 1.53 8.13
N VAL A 46 1.15 0.87 7.72
CA VAL A 46 1.10 0.10 6.46
C VAL A 46 1.40 1.00 5.26
N THR A 47 0.71 2.13 5.17
CA THR A 47 0.84 3.04 4.04
C THR A 47 2.17 3.80 4.04
N PHE A 48 2.69 4.15 5.21
CA PHE A 48 4.03 4.72 5.38
C PHE A 48 5.12 3.76 4.92
N ALA A 49 5.04 2.50 5.36
CA ALA A 49 6.01 1.47 4.95
C ALA A 49 5.96 1.24 3.43
N LEU A 50 4.77 1.17 2.81
CA LEU A 50 4.64 1.07 1.35
C LEU A 50 5.26 2.26 0.61
N ALA A 51 5.08 3.48 1.11
CA ALA A 51 5.68 4.66 0.52
C ALA A 51 7.22 4.61 0.59
N LEU A 52 7.77 4.19 1.73
CA LEU A 52 9.22 4.03 1.91
C LEU A 52 9.79 2.92 1.04
N GLU A 53 9.14 1.76 0.97
CA GLU A 53 9.53 0.66 0.09
C GLU A 53 9.54 1.11 -1.37
N GLY A 54 8.49 1.80 -1.79
CA GLY A 54 8.43 2.41 -3.12
C GLY A 54 9.58 3.38 -3.38
N ALA A 55 9.88 4.25 -2.41
CA ALA A 55 10.99 5.20 -2.50
C ALA A 55 12.36 4.50 -2.61
N LEU A 56 12.58 3.44 -1.82
CA LEU A 56 13.80 2.63 -1.88
C LEU A 56 13.97 1.95 -3.23
N VAL A 57 12.91 1.30 -3.74
CA VAL A 57 12.93 0.67 -5.06
C VAL A 57 13.22 1.69 -6.17
N MET A 58 12.60 2.88 -6.10
CA MET A 58 12.83 3.96 -7.09
C MET A 58 14.24 4.52 -7.03
N ARG A 59 14.83 4.59 -5.84
CA ARG A 59 16.22 5.05 -5.65
C ARG A 59 17.21 4.12 -6.34
N ASP A 60 17.02 2.80 -6.14
CA ASP A 60 17.96 1.79 -6.63
C ASP A 60 17.66 1.38 -8.08
N GLN A 61 16.39 1.48 -8.49
CA GLN A 61 15.91 1.12 -9.82
C GLN A 61 14.95 2.16 -10.36
N PRO A 62 15.44 3.27 -10.89
CA PRO A 62 14.62 4.40 -11.36
C PRO A 62 13.55 4.05 -12.40
N GLY A 63 13.78 3.00 -13.19
CA GLY A 63 12.86 2.49 -14.21
C GLY A 63 11.82 1.50 -13.69
N ASN A 64 11.88 1.09 -12.42
CA ASN A 64 10.99 0.08 -11.87
C ASN A 64 9.59 0.66 -11.60
N ARG A 65 8.59 0.14 -12.34
CA ARG A 65 7.20 0.57 -12.21
C ARG A 65 6.58 0.14 -10.89
N LEU A 66 7.06 -0.97 -10.30
CA LEU A 66 6.58 -1.45 -9.02
C LEU A 66 6.91 -0.46 -7.90
N GLY A 67 8.15 0.08 -7.87
CA GLY A 67 8.52 1.10 -6.90
C GLY A 67 7.62 2.34 -6.97
N ARG A 68 7.30 2.80 -8.20
CA ARG A 68 6.37 3.93 -8.38
C ARG A 68 4.96 3.60 -7.92
N LEU A 69 4.47 2.40 -8.21
CA LEU A 69 3.16 1.94 -7.76
C LEU A 69 3.05 1.93 -6.25
N LEU A 70 4.03 1.34 -5.54
CA LEU A 70 4.07 1.29 -4.08
C LEU A 70 4.18 2.69 -3.47
N ALA A 71 5.04 3.55 -4.04
CA ALA A 71 5.20 4.93 -3.58
C ALA A 71 3.89 5.74 -3.68
N VAL A 72 3.22 5.67 -4.84
CA VAL A 72 1.95 6.38 -5.05
C VAL A 72 0.86 5.82 -4.15
N ALA A 73 0.74 4.49 -4.05
CA ALA A 73 -0.25 3.86 -3.19
C ALA A 73 -0.03 4.18 -1.70
N GLY A 74 1.23 4.15 -1.25
CA GLY A 74 1.57 4.50 0.13
C GLY A 74 1.28 5.96 0.46
N LEU A 75 1.67 6.90 -0.41
CA LEU A 75 1.35 8.33 -0.24
C LEU A 75 -0.15 8.59 -0.26
N TRP A 76 -0.87 7.93 -1.15
CA TRP A 76 -2.33 8.05 -1.22
C TRP A 76 -3.00 7.53 0.05
N GLY A 77 -2.58 6.37 0.55
CA GLY A 77 -3.10 5.83 1.80
C GLY A 77 -2.81 6.74 2.99
N LEU A 78 -1.60 7.32 3.08
CA LEU A 78 -1.28 8.32 4.11
C LEU A 78 -2.15 9.57 4.00
N ALA A 79 -2.41 10.04 2.77
CA ALA A 79 -3.33 11.16 2.55
C ALA A 79 -4.75 10.80 3.02
N GLY A 80 -5.18 9.55 2.82
CA GLY A 80 -6.45 9.03 3.35
C GLY A 80 -6.51 9.06 4.87
N VAL A 81 -5.46 8.59 5.54
CA VAL A 81 -5.36 8.65 7.01
C VAL A 81 -5.38 10.10 7.51
N CYS A 82 -4.63 11.00 6.87
CA CYS A 82 -4.66 12.43 7.21
C CYS A 82 -6.06 13.02 7.03
N ALA A 83 -6.72 12.70 5.91
CA ALA A 83 -8.06 13.20 5.61
C ALA A 83 -9.08 12.71 6.66
N ASP A 84 -9.02 11.44 7.05
CA ASP A 84 -9.89 10.87 8.08
C ASP A 84 -9.73 11.56 9.43
N VAL A 85 -8.48 11.76 9.84
CA VAL A 85 -8.18 12.47 11.10
C VAL A 85 -8.68 13.92 11.06
N ILE A 86 -8.50 14.63 9.93
CA ILE A 86 -8.96 16.01 9.77
C ILE A 86 -10.50 16.06 9.81
N VAL A 87 -11.19 15.21 9.06
CA VAL A 87 -12.66 15.16 9.02
C VAL A 87 -13.22 14.86 10.40
N SER A 88 -12.61 13.95 11.15
CA SER A 88 -13.06 13.59 12.49
C SER A 88 -12.74 14.63 13.57
N ALA A 89 -11.77 15.53 13.34
CA ALA A 89 -11.37 16.59 14.25
C ALA A 89 -12.09 17.93 13.96
N ALA A 90 -12.52 18.16 12.74
CA ALA A 90 -13.12 19.41 12.30
C ALA A 90 -14.63 19.48 12.63
N ALA A 91 -15.16 20.71 12.69
CA ALA A 91 -16.61 20.91 12.77
C ALA A 91 -17.28 20.46 11.46
N ALA A 92 -18.46 19.85 11.56
CA ALA A 92 -19.21 19.41 10.39
C ALA A 92 -19.54 20.57 9.44
N GLY A 93 -19.48 20.31 8.13
CA GLY A 93 -19.82 21.29 7.10
C GLY A 93 -18.73 22.28 6.73
N PHE A 94 -17.47 22.04 7.12
CA PHE A 94 -16.35 22.90 6.70
C PHE A 94 -16.07 22.80 5.19
N ALA A 95 -15.50 23.87 4.64
CA ALA A 95 -15.13 23.90 3.23
C ALA A 95 -14.07 22.84 2.91
N GLY A 96 -14.38 21.92 1.99
CA GLY A 96 -13.50 20.81 1.61
C GLY A 96 -13.80 19.46 2.26
N GLU A 97 -14.75 19.38 3.19
CA GLU A 97 -15.15 18.13 3.86
C GLU A 97 -15.42 17.01 2.86
N ARG A 98 -16.21 17.27 1.80
CA ARG A 98 -16.53 16.27 0.75
C ARG A 98 -15.29 15.75 0.04
N LEU A 99 -14.30 16.61 -0.24
CA LEU A 99 -13.04 16.18 -0.86
C LEU A 99 -12.24 15.28 0.07
N LEU A 100 -12.17 15.63 1.35
CA LEU A 100 -11.46 14.80 2.33
C LEU A 100 -12.18 13.48 2.56
N GLN A 101 -13.50 13.46 2.65
CA GLN A 101 -14.30 12.22 2.73
C GLN A 101 -14.06 11.32 1.51
N TRP A 102 -13.98 11.90 0.31
CA TRP A 102 -13.64 11.15 -0.91
C TRP A 102 -12.22 10.55 -0.84
N ILE A 103 -11.22 11.31 -0.35
CA ILE A 103 -9.86 10.81 -0.17
C ILE A 103 -9.83 9.66 0.85
N THR A 104 -10.54 9.82 1.97
CA THR A 104 -10.71 8.79 3.00
C THR A 104 -11.39 7.55 2.43
N GLY A 105 -12.45 7.70 1.63
CA GLY A 105 -13.17 6.61 0.99
C GLY A 105 -12.29 5.72 0.09
N MET A 106 -11.16 6.23 -0.39
CA MET A 106 -10.21 5.49 -1.23
C MET A 106 -9.10 4.76 -0.43
N TRP A 107 -9.31 4.47 0.83
CA TRP A 107 -8.35 3.80 1.72
C TRP A 107 -7.82 2.44 1.20
N PHE A 108 -8.56 1.77 0.32
CA PHE A 108 -8.20 0.46 -0.24
C PHE A 108 -7.20 0.54 -1.41
N ALA A 109 -6.85 1.72 -1.91
CA ALA A 109 -5.87 1.87 -3.00
C ALA A 109 -4.52 1.17 -2.72
N PRO A 110 -3.96 1.20 -1.49
CA PRO A 110 -2.77 0.41 -1.13
C PRO A 110 -2.95 -1.10 -1.32
N VAL A 111 -4.13 -1.64 -0.99
CA VAL A 111 -4.45 -3.07 -1.18
C VAL A 111 -4.38 -3.45 -2.66
N PHE A 112 -4.89 -2.61 -3.55
CA PHE A 112 -4.82 -2.86 -5.00
C PHE A 112 -3.39 -2.85 -5.51
N ALA A 113 -2.54 -1.97 -4.98
CA ALA A 113 -1.13 -1.97 -5.31
C ALA A 113 -0.47 -3.30 -4.93
N ILE A 114 -0.74 -3.82 -3.72
CA ILE A 114 -0.20 -5.11 -3.26
C ILE A 114 -0.72 -6.26 -4.14
N LEU A 115 -2.01 -6.25 -4.52
CA LEU A 115 -2.58 -7.27 -5.42
C LEU A 115 -1.98 -7.23 -6.83
N LEU A 116 -1.45 -6.09 -7.29
CA LEU A 116 -0.73 -5.98 -8.57
C LEU A 116 0.72 -6.45 -8.49
N VAL A 117 1.30 -6.57 -7.28
CA VAL A 117 2.70 -6.96 -7.10
C VAL A 117 3.04 -8.28 -7.78
N PRO A 118 2.27 -9.40 -7.64
CA PRO A 118 2.63 -10.68 -8.26
C PRO A 118 2.74 -10.62 -9.78
N LEU A 119 2.02 -9.70 -10.42
CA LEU A 119 2.00 -9.51 -11.87
C LEU A 119 3.19 -8.69 -12.38
N LEU A 120 3.77 -7.85 -11.53
CA LEU A 120 4.82 -6.88 -11.89
C LEU A 120 6.20 -7.23 -11.29
N TYR A 121 6.25 -8.18 -10.36
CA TYR A 121 7.47 -8.53 -9.65
C TYR A 121 8.42 -9.40 -10.50
N PRO A 122 9.75 -9.22 -10.36
CA PRO A 122 10.45 -8.27 -9.51
C PRO A 122 10.81 -6.92 -10.19
N HIS A 123 10.70 -6.83 -11.50
CA HIS A 123 11.27 -5.74 -12.30
C HIS A 123 10.26 -4.63 -12.66
N GLY A 124 9.04 -4.68 -12.13
CA GLY A 124 7.98 -3.75 -12.51
C GLY A 124 7.47 -3.95 -13.94
N ARG A 125 7.63 -5.15 -14.48
CA ARG A 125 7.20 -5.57 -15.83
C ARG A 125 6.39 -6.86 -15.73
N PRO A 126 5.48 -7.12 -16.68
CA PRO A 126 4.78 -8.40 -16.73
C PRO A 126 5.74 -9.58 -16.74
N LEU A 127 5.35 -10.68 -16.11
CA LEU A 127 6.14 -11.93 -15.97
C LEU A 127 6.74 -12.44 -17.30
N THR A 128 5.94 -12.41 -18.36
CA THR A 128 6.29 -12.75 -19.73
C THR A 128 5.44 -11.94 -20.70
N GLU A 129 5.71 -11.99 -21.98
CA GLU A 129 4.89 -11.34 -23.02
C GLU A 129 3.41 -11.76 -22.92
N ARG A 130 3.13 -13.03 -22.62
CA ARG A 130 1.76 -13.55 -22.45
C ARG A 130 1.02 -12.90 -21.28
N TRP A 131 1.74 -12.37 -20.27
CA TRP A 131 1.17 -11.71 -19.11
C TRP A 131 0.90 -10.22 -19.32
N ARG A 132 1.28 -9.64 -20.46
CA ARG A 132 1.02 -8.22 -20.76
C ARG A 132 -0.47 -7.90 -20.73
N THR A 133 -1.30 -8.72 -21.41
CA THR A 133 -2.76 -8.50 -21.46
C THR A 133 -3.41 -8.72 -20.09
N PRO A 134 -3.18 -9.84 -19.38
CA PRO A 134 -3.68 -10.00 -18.01
C PRO A 134 -3.27 -8.86 -17.08
N THR A 135 -2.03 -8.39 -17.14
CA THR A 135 -1.57 -7.26 -16.30
C THR A 135 -2.31 -5.97 -16.65
N ARG A 136 -2.56 -5.67 -17.93
CA ARG A 136 -3.33 -4.50 -18.34
C ARG A 136 -4.78 -4.59 -17.87
N ILE A 137 -5.39 -5.79 -17.95
CA ILE A 137 -6.73 -6.03 -17.43
C ILE A 137 -6.78 -5.80 -15.93
N ALA A 138 -5.79 -6.32 -15.16
CA ALA A 138 -5.72 -6.12 -13.72
C ALA A 138 -5.59 -4.64 -13.34
N VAL A 139 -4.74 -3.88 -14.06
CA VAL A 139 -4.60 -2.44 -13.85
C VAL A 139 -5.91 -1.72 -14.21
N GLY A 140 -6.54 -2.08 -15.30
CA GLY A 140 -7.84 -1.53 -15.69
C GLY A 140 -8.93 -1.82 -14.66
N ALA A 141 -8.96 -3.05 -14.12
CA ALA A 141 -9.87 -3.43 -13.05
C ALA A 141 -9.62 -2.61 -11.78
N ALA A 142 -8.36 -2.42 -11.37
CA ALA A 142 -8.03 -1.56 -10.24
C ALA A 142 -8.52 -0.11 -10.45
N VAL A 143 -8.35 0.44 -11.65
CA VAL A 143 -8.83 1.78 -11.98
C VAL A 143 -10.37 1.85 -11.96
N VAL A 144 -11.06 0.86 -12.53
CA VAL A 144 -12.54 0.81 -12.50
C VAL A 144 -13.05 0.74 -11.07
N ALA A 145 -12.41 -0.07 -10.21
CA ALA A 145 -12.79 -0.16 -8.81
C ALA A 145 -12.55 1.16 -8.07
N LEU A 146 -11.40 1.82 -8.26
CA LEU A 146 -11.09 3.13 -7.67
C LEU A 146 -12.08 4.20 -8.11
N VAL A 147 -12.36 4.29 -9.42
CA VAL A 147 -13.30 5.27 -9.97
C VAL A 147 -14.71 4.99 -9.48
N GLY A 148 -15.13 3.72 -9.44
CA GLY A 148 -16.47 3.34 -8.99
C GLY A 148 -16.72 3.71 -7.53
N VAL A 149 -15.78 3.42 -6.63
CA VAL A 149 -15.91 3.82 -5.23
C VAL A 149 -15.87 5.35 -5.09
N GLY A 150 -14.97 6.02 -5.81
CA GLY A 150 -14.95 7.48 -5.82
C GLY A 150 -16.27 8.10 -6.29
N LEU A 151 -16.93 7.49 -7.29
CA LEU A 151 -18.25 7.96 -7.77
C LEU A 151 -19.36 7.74 -6.72
N SER A 152 -19.33 6.65 -5.95
CA SER A 152 -20.34 6.41 -4.90
C SER A 152 -20.31 7.50 -3.83
N GLU A 153 -19.14 8.04 -3.52
CA GLU A 153 -18.99 9.12 -2.54
C GLU A 153 -19.36 10.50 -3.10
N LEU A 154 -19.00 10.76 -4.36
CA LEU A 154 -19.20 12.09 -4.97
C LEU A 154 -20.61 12.28 -5.57
N ALA A 155 -21.25 11.20 -5.99
CA ALA A 155 -22.54 11.24 -6.67
C ALA A 155 -23.55 10.26 -6.04
N PRO A 156 -24.05 10.53 -4.83
CA PRO A 156 -24.98 9.65 -4.12
C PRO A 156 -26.33 9.46 -4.84
N SER A 157 -26.61 10.27 -5.87
CA SER A 157 -27.79 10.12 -6.72
C SER A 157 -27.69 9.00 -7.75
N VAL A 158 -26.48 8.45 -7.98
CA VAL A 158 -26.27 7.32 -8.89
C VAL A 158 -26.80 6.04 -8.24
N PRO A 159 -27.66 5.24 -8.93
CA PRO A 159 -28.14 3.99 -8.35
C PRO A 159 -27.00 3.08 -7.93
N ASP A 160 -27.06 2.56 -6.72
CA ASP A 160 -26.04 1.68 -6.13
C ASP A 160 -25.62 0.50 -7.04
N ALA A 161 -26.57 -0.10 -7.73
CA ALA A 161 -26.31 -1.21 -8.63
C ALA A 161 -25.39 -0.83 -9.80
N VAL A 162 -25.49 0.41 -10.31
CA VAL A 162 -24.67 0.91 -11.41
C VAL A 162 -23.21 1.02 -11.01
N VAL A 163 -22.93 1.27 -9.73
CA VAL A 163 -21.57 1.39 -9.20
C VAL A 163 -21.10 0.05 -8.63
N ARG A 164 -21.89 -0.62 -7.80
CA ARG A 164 -21.48 -1.83 -7.07
C ARG A 164 -21.18 -3.01 -7.99
N ILE A 165 -21.96 -3.21 -9.06
CA ILE A 165 -21.74 -4.34 -9.98
C ILE A 165 -20.39 -4.23 -10.70
N PRO A 166 -20.04 -3.11 -11.40
CA PRO A 166 -18.73 -2.96 -12.01
C PRO A 166 -17.58 -3.05 -11.01
N VAL A 167 -17.73 -2.47 -9.81
CA VAL A 167 -16.73 -2.55 -8.76
C VAL A 167 -16.51 -3.99 -8.31
N ALA A 168 -17.58 -4.74 -8.03
CA ALA A 168 -17.46 -6.15 -7.61
C ALA A 168 -16.80 -7.02 -8.70
N LEU A 169 -17.18 -6.82 -9.97
CA LEU A 169 -16.56 -7.52 -11.11
C LEU A 169 -15.08 -7.14 -11.26
N ALA A 170 -14.74 -5.88 -11.08
CA ALA A 170 -13.36 -5.39 -11.14
C ALA A 170 -12.51 -5.99 -10.00
N LEU A 171 -13.04 -6.02 -8.79
CA LEU A 171 -12.38 -6.64 -7.63
C LEU A 171 -12.17 -8.13 -7.82
N ALA A 172 -13.20 -8.87 -8.26
CA ALA A 172 -13.10 -10.29 -8.56
C ALA A 172 -12.05 -10.57 -9.64
N THR A 173 -12.01 -9.74 -10.69
CA THR A 173 -11.03 -9.84 -11.78
C THR A 173 -9.61 -9.57 -11.27
N LEU A 174 -9.42 -8.51 -10.48
CA LEU A 174 -8.13 -8.17 -9.90
C LEU A 174 -7.61 -9.29 -8.99
N LEU A 175 -8.46 -9.82 -8.12
CA LEU A 175 -8.12 -10.91 -7.21
C LEU A 175 -7.77 -12.20 -7.99
N ALA A 176 -8.58 -12.58 -8.97
CA ALA A 176 -8.32 -13.75 -9.79
C ALA A 176 -6.98 -13.64 -10.54
N LEU A 177 -6.68 -12.48 -11.12
CA LEU A 177 -5.42 -12.25 -11.83
C LEU A 177 -4.23 -12.17 -10.86
N SER A 178 -4.39 -11.61 -9.65
CA SER A 178 -3.37 -11.61 -8.61
C SER A 178 -3.02 -13.05 -8.20
N ILE A 179 -4.02 -13.89 -7.94
CA ILE A 179 -3.82 -15.32 -7.61
C ILE A 179 -3.14 -16.05 -8.78
N ALA A 180 -3.60 -15.83 -10.01
CA ALA A 180 -2.97 -16.43 -11.18
C ALA A 180 -1.51 -15.98 -11.36
N GLY A 181 -1.20 -14.72 -11.08
CA GLY A 181 0.15 -14.18 -11.03
C GLY A 181 1.01 -14.85 -9.96
N ALA A 182 0.47 -15.02 -8.75
CA ALA A 182 1.14 -15.70 -7.65
C ALA A 182 1.44 -17.18 -8.00
N VAL A 183 0.48 -17.88 -8.61
CA VAL A 183 0.71 -19.25 -9.14
C VAL A 183 1.78 -19.26 -10.24
N GLY A 184 1.79 -18.26 -11.11
CA GLY A 184 2.85 -18.08 -12.12
C GLY A 184 4.23 -17.92 -11.48
N GLN A 185 4.33 -17.15 -10.39
CA GLN A 185 5.57 -17.01 -9.62
C GLN A 185 5.99 -18.34 -8.96
N LEU A 186 5.02 -19.07 -8.35
CA LEU A 186 5.30 -20.38 -7.75
C LEU A 186 5.90 -21.37 -8.75
N ARG A 187 5.34 -21.42 -9.97
CA ARG A 187 5.88 -22.30 -11.03
C ARG A 187 7.33 -21.97 -11.40
N ARG A 188 7.71 -20.71 -11.31
CA ARG A 188 9.09 -20.26 -11.59
C ARG A 188 10.08 -20.67 -10.49
N LEU A 189 9.61 -20.93 -9.27
CA LEU A 189 10.48 -21.33 -8.16
C LEU A 189 11.26 -22.61 -8.42
N HIS A 190 10.76 -23.51 -9.24
CA HIS A 190 11.45 -24.77 -9.56
C HIS A 190 12.76 -24.56 -10.35
N SER A 191 12.83 -23.50 -11.14
CA SER A 191 14.01 -23.16 -11.95
C SER A 191 14.81 -21.96 -11.41
N ALA A 192 14.37 -21.38 -10.28
CA ALA A 192 14.96 -20.18 -9.69
C ALA A 192 16.19 -20.51 -8.83
N SER A 193 17.12 -19.57 -8.73
CA SER A 193 18.24 -19.61 -7.77
C SER A 193 17.71 -19.60 -6.31
N ALA A 194 18.58 -19.96 -5.35
CA ALA A 194 18.19 -20.00 -3.94
C ALA A 194 17.72 -18.63 -3.44
N ASP A 195 18.35 -17.55 -3.88
CA ASP A 195 17.98 -16.19 -3.49
C ASP A 195 16.67 -15.73 -4.13
N GLU A 196 16.45 -16.02 -5.41
CA GLU A 196 15.17 -15.77 -6.09
C GLU A 196 14.01 -16.54 -5.45
N ARG A 197 14.25 -17.80 -5.01
CA ARG A 197 13.24 -18.58 -4.27
C ARG A 197 12.84 -17.90 -2.97
N ARG A 198 13.81 -17.48 -2.16
CA ARG A 198 13.53 -16.80 -0.89
C ARG A 198 12.81 -15.48 -1.13
N GLN A 199 13.25 -14.69 -2.10
CA GLN A 199 12.65 -13.44 -2.49
C GLN A 199 11.19 -13.62 -2.92
N THR A 200 10.92 -14.61 -3.78
CA THR A 200 9.56 -14.93 -4.23
C THR A 200 8.70 -15.50 -3.09
N ALA A 201 9.28 -16.26 -2.16
CA ALA A 201 8.55 -16.76 -0.99
C ALA A 201 8.04 -15.62 -0.09
N TRP A 202 8.84 -14.59 0.16
CA TRP A 202 8.40 -13.41 0.90
C TRP A 202 7.29 -12.62 0.19
N LEU A 203 7.41 -12.49 -1.13
CA LEU A 203 6.35 -11.91 -1.96
C LEU A 203 5.04 -12.68 -1.83
N LEU A 204 5.10 -14.00 -1.98
CA LEU A 204 3.91 -14.85 -1.90
C LEU A 204 3.31 -14.82 -0.49
N ALA A 205 4.15 -14.78 0.55
CA ALA A 205 3.70 -14.59 1.92
C ALA A 205 2.95 -13.27 2.09
N SER A 206 3.46 -12.16 1.53
CA SER A 206 2.78 -10.86 1.59
C SER A 206 1.40 -10.90 0.93
N VAL A 207 1.29 -11.48 -0.26
CA VAL A 207 0.01 -11.61 -0.98
C VAL A 207 -0.96 -12.50 -0.20
N LEU A 208 -0.49 -13.63 0.35
CA LEU A 208 -1.32 -14.53 1.15
C LEU A 208 -1.87 -13.83 2.40
N LEU A 209 -1.03 -13.04 3.08
CA LEU A 209 -1.44 -12.29 4.26
C LEU A 209 -2.51 -11.24 3.93
N VAL A 210 -2.37 -10.51 2.79
CA VAL A 210 -3.41 -9.57 2.33
C VAL A 210 -4.70 -10.29 1.96
N VAL A 211 -4.62 -11.42 1.25
CA VAL A 211 -5.84 -12.19 0.92
C VAL A 211 -6.51 -12.72 2.20
N ALA A 212 -5.72 -13.17 3.18
CA ALA A 212 -6.24 -13.60 4.47
C ALA A 212 -6.88 -12.44 5.24
N SER A 213 -6.29 -11.24 5.21
CA SER A 213 -6.86 -10.06 5.89
C SER A 213 -8.23 -9.69 5.34
N LEU A 214 -8.45 -9.83 4.03
CA LEU A 214 -9.75 -9.56 3.38
C LEU A 214 -10.84 -10.57 3.80
N ALA A 215 -10.46 -11.77 4.24
CA ALA A 215 -11.39 -12.82 4.64
C ALA A 215 -11.75 -12.79 6.14
N ILE A 216 -11.03 -12.01 6.95
CA ILE A 216 -11.18 -11.98 8.40
C ILE A 216 -12.08 -10.81 8.81
N PRO A 217 -13.21 -11.10 9.52
CA PRO A 217 -14.12 -10.04 9.96
C PRO A 217 -13.53 -9.13 11.03
N SER A 218 -12.57 -9.64 11.82
CA SER A 218 -11.92 -8.86 12.87
C SER A 218 -10.96 -7.85 12.28
N ARG A 219 -11.31 -6.61 12.38
CA ARG A 219 -10.58 -5.43 11.89
C ARG A 219 -9.15 -5.36 12.45
N TYR A 220 -8.92 -5.65 13.73
CA TYR A 220 -7.58 -5.62 14.34
C TYR A 220 -6.68 -6.74 13.80
N VAL A 221 -7.24 -7.94 13.62
CA VAL A 221 -6.51 -9.08 13.05
C VAL A 221 -6.19 -8.80 11.58
N ALA A 222 -7.14 -8.28 10.81
CA ALA A 222 -6.92 -7.93 9.41
C ALA A 222 -5.76 -6.94 9.25
N LEU A 223 -5.74 -5.86 10.04
CA LEU A 223 -4.64 -4.89 10.00
C LEU A 223 -3.29 -5.44 10.47
N SER A 224 -3.29 -6.29 11.48
CA SER A 224 -2.06 -6.95 11.90
C SER A 224 -1.48 -7.80 10.76
N LEU A 225 -2.34 -8.46 9.99
CA LEU A 225 -1.94 -9.21 8.79
C LEU A 225 -1.43 -8.28 7.69
N ASP A 226 -2.04 -7.11 7.49
CA ASP A 226 -1.59 -6.13 6.50
C ASP A 226 -0.21 -5.55 6.87
N VAL A 227 0.04 -5.25 8.15
CA VAL A 227 1.37 -4.85 8.65
C VAL A 227 2.40 -5.95 8.39
N CYS A 228 2.06 -7.21 8.69
CA CYS A 228 2.92 -8.35 8.41
C CYS A 228 3.15 -8.54 6.90
N ALA A 229 2.12 -8.30 6.07
CA ALA A 229 2.21 -8.41 4.62
C ALA A 229 3.19 -7.38 4.03
N VAL A 230 3.08 -6.12 4.47
CA VAL A 230 4.01 -5.06 4.05
C VAL A 230 5.43 -5.36 4.54
N ALA A 231 5.60 -5.76 5.80
CA ALA A 231 6.91 -6.16 6.30
C ALA A 231 7.52 -7.32 5.48
N ALA A 232 6.72 -8.33 5.12
CA ALA A 232 7.16 -9.43 4.27
C ALA A 232 7.58 -8.96 2.87
N LEU A 233 6.81 -8.04 2.27
CA LEU A 233 7.14 -7.44 0.98
C LEU A 233 8.45 -6.66 1.06
N GLY A 234 8.63 -5.84 2.10
CA GLY A 234 9.85 -5.07 2.35
C GLY A 234 11.07 -5.96 2.52
N ILE A 235 10.97 -7.04 3.31
CA ILE A 235 12.05 -8.02 3.45
C ILE A 235 12.41 -8.63 2.08
N GLY A 236 11.42 -9.01 1.29
CA GLY A 236 11.62 -9.56 -0.05
C GLY A 236 12.32 -8.59 -1.01
N ILE A 237 12.00 -7.30 -0.92
CA ILE A 237 12.59 -6.26 -1.77
C ILE A 237 14.00 -5.88 -1.29
N VAL A 238 14.14 -5.62 0.03
CA VAL A 238 15.34 -5.00 0.61
C VAL A 238 16.44 -6.02 0.86
N ARG A 239 16.14 -7.14 1.52
CA ARG A 239 17.16 -8.08 2.00
C ARG A 239 17.89 -8.81 0.87
N TYR A 240 17.24 -9.06 -0.25
CA TYR A 240 17.83 -9.84 -1.35
C TYR A 240 18.46 -9.00 -2.46
N ARG A 241 18.40 -7.67 -2.36
CA ARG A 241 19.07 -6.76 -3.30
C ARG A 241 20.14 -5.86 -2.72
N LEU A 242 20.26 -5.82 -1.40
CA LEU A 242 21.04 -4.79 -0.72
C LEU A 242 21.89 -5.40 0.39
N PHE A 243 22.89 -6.21 0.01
CA PHE A 243 23.97 -6.61 0.91
C PHE A 243 24.69 -5.40 1.56
N GLU A 244 24.48 -4.19 1.07
CA GLU A 244 25.03 -2.94 1.64
C GLU A 244 24.09 -2.23 2.63
N ILE A 245 22.81 -2.61 2.73
CA ILE A 245 21.82 -1.92 3.61
C ILE A 245 21.79 -2.47 5.04
N GLU A 246 22.40 -3.60 5.33
CA GLU A 246 22.49 -4.09 6.72
C GLU A 246 23.02 -3.00 7.66
N SER A 247 23.95 -2.16 7.19
CA SER A 247 24.50 -1.05 7.96
C SER A 247 23.54 0.14 8.13
N VAL A 248 22.61 0.36 7.20
CA VAL A 248 21.67 1.48 7.26
C VAL A 248 20.44 1.11 8.07
N LEU A 249 19.93 -0.12 7.94
CA LEU A 249 18.77 -0.59 8.73
C LEU A 249 19.14 -0.75 10.22
N SER A 250 20.34 -1.25 10.54
CA SER A 250 20.80 -1.33 11.91
C SER A 250 20.93 0.06 12.55
N ARG A 251 21.42 1.05 11.81
CA ARG A 251 21.48 2.44 12.30
C ARG A 251 20.08 3.05 12.46
N ALA A 252 19.18 2.85 11.51
CA ALA A 252 17.81 3.34 11.62
C ALA A 252 17.05 2.69 12.79
N ALA A 253 17.22 1.39 13.01
CA ALA A 253 16.63 0.69 14.15
C ALA A 253 17.22 1.18 15.49
N VAL A 254 18.52 1.44 15.55
CA VAL A 254 19.17 2.03 16.74
C VAL A 254 18.66 3.44 16.99
N TYR A 255 18.52 4.29 15.95
CA TYR A 255 17.96 5.62 16.12
C TYR A 255 16.49 5.58 16.57
N LEU A 256 15.69 4.66 16.03
CA LEU A 256 14.29 4.49 16.47
C LEU A 256 14.20 4.04 17.93
N LEU A 257 15.06 3.10 18.34
CA LEU A 257 15.15 2.64 19.73
C LEU A 257 15.60 3.76 20.68
N VAL A 258 16.56 4.60 20.27
CA VAL A 258 17.00 5.74 21.05
C VAL A 258 15.90 6.79 21.19
N VAL A 259 15.15 7.07 20.13
CA VAL A 259 14.04 8.04 20.16
C VAL A 259 12.85 7.53 20.99
N VAL A 260 12.62 6.21 21.02
CA VAL A 260 11.54 5.61 21.83
C VAL A 260 11.93 5.48 23.30
N ALA A 261 13.24 5.41 23.59
CA ALA A 261 13.77 5.27 24.97
C ALA A 261 14.05 6.62 25.67
N ALA A 262 14.02 7.73 24.93
CA ALA A 262 14.18 9.11 25.45
C ALA A 262 12.83 9.77 25.73
#